data_e88ea30efb1b1995053ca8ea13b56f0a
#
_entry.id   e88ea30efb1b1995053ca8ea13b56f0a
#
_cell.length_a   1.000
_cell.length_b   1.000
_cell.length_c   1.000
_cell.angle_alpha   90.00
_cell.angle_beta   90.00
_cell.angle_gamma   90.00
#
_symmetry.space_group_name_H-M   'P 1'
#
loop_
_entity.id
_entity.type
_entity.pdbx_description
1 polymer ?
#
loop_
_entity_poly.entity_id
_entity_poly.type
_entity_poly.pdbx_seq_one_letter_code
_entity_poly.pdbx_strand_id
1 'polypeptide(L)'
;MTNEEKLRAVVLDATKAIGLEVDPSLIVIEHSRDAAHGDYSTNAAMRFSKLAGAKPLDLAKRLLPELSSPFLEKVEIAGPGFLNFFLKQDALQGVVETILREKEAYGRSPRKGIKVNIEYVSANPTGDLHLGHTRCAAVGDSIANLLDAGGYDVTREYYVNDCGNQVEHLGHSLYIRYCELFGKEDAVLGDNDYHGVDLIDIAKDIKEKFGDKYLEENEESHAFFIRYGIDAELAKIRQDLDAFRVHFDKVSYESDIRKGGNIEKTLEFLKPYLYEDAGATYLATSRFVDDKDRPGIKADGCYTYFMPDICYHYDKMARGYDLLIDVLGADHHGYIGRMKSALMMKGYSPDVLEATFVQVVRVYRDGQEVKMSKRTGKAIAHRDLVEDVGVDAVRYFFVERSQSSHLDFDYNLAMERSSNNPVYYAQYAHARCCSVLSLGSDIPLDEKAPLLKEEAEMALLRLLADFPGVVSGAAEERAPYKIAAYIQKLAAAIHSFYTNCRIIDRDDIPTTSSRLALAKASKIAMSNALAILGVSSPEKM
;
A
#
# COMPACT_ATOMS: atom_id res chain seq x y z
N MET A 1 -13.89 0.00 -19.47
CA MET A 1 -12.84 0.79 -20.15
C MET A 1 -12.89 2.20 -19.61
N THR A 2 -11.78 2.69 -19.12
CA THR A 2 -11.60 4.10 -18.68
C THR A 2 -11.67 5.05 -19.88
N ASN A 3 -11.84 6.35 -19.63
CA ASN A 3 -11.76 7.33 -20.72
C ASN A 3 -10.38 7.37 -21.39
N GLU A 4 -9.31 7.17 -20.62
CA GLU A 4 -7.95 7.05 -21.16
C GLU A 4 -7.80 5.84 -22.08
N GLU A 5 -8.33 4.67 -21.69
CA GLU A 5 -8.31 3.47 -22.53
C GLU A 5 -9.10 3.64 -23.83
N LYS A 6 -10.28 4.28 -23.74
CA LYS A 6 -11.08 4.61 -24.93
C LYS A 6 -10.34 5.57 -25.86
N LEU A 7 -9.73 6.62 -25.30
CA LEU A 7 -8.94 7.58 -26.08
C LEU A 7 -7.67 6.96 -26.67
N ARG A 8 -7.00 6.09 -25.92
CA ARG A 8 -5.85 5.32 -26.43
C ARG A 8 -6.25 4.47 -27.63
N ALA A 9 -7.42 3.79 -27.56
CA ALA A 9 -7.94 3.03 -28.70
C ALA A 9 -8.23 3.94 -29.90
N VAL A 10 -8.86 5.09 -29.70
CA VAL A 10 -9.10 6.08 -30.78
C VAL A 10 -7.82 6.55 -31.43
N VAL A 11 -6.78 6.86 -30.64
CA VAL A 11 -5.48 7.27 -31.18
C VAL A 11 -4.80 6.13 -31.94
N LEU A 12 -4.87 4.89 -31.41
CA LEU A 12 -4.32 3.69 -32.06
C LEU A 12 -5.00 3.43 -33.41
N ASP A 13 -6.32 3.55 -33.47
CA ASP A 13 -7.08 3.36 -34.71
C ASP A 13 -6.76 4.47 -35.74
N ALA A 14 -6.64 5.72 -35.26
CA ALA A 14 -6.21 6.82 -36.11
C ALA A 14 -4.79 6.64 -36.67
N THR A 15 -3.84 6.13 -35.88
CA THR A 15 -2.50 5.81 -36.40
C THR A 15 -2.53 4.73 -37.45
N LYS A 16 -3.31 3.68 -37.26
CA LYS A 16 -3.51 2.60 -38.27
C LYS A 16 -4.16 3.13 -39.56
N ALA A 17 -5.17 4.00 -39.44
CA ALA A 17 -5.86 4.57 -40.59
C ALA A 17 -4.94 5.36 -41.52
N ILE A 18 -3.92 6.04 -40.97
CA ILE A 18 -2.90 6.74 -41.75
C ILE A 18 -1.70 5.86 -42.15
N GLY A 19 -1.77 4.52 -41.94
CA GLY A 19 -0.74 3.56 -42.29
C GLY A 19 0.49 3.54 -41.36
N LEU A 20 0.31 4.00 -40.09
CA LEU A 20 1.39 4.06 -39.09
C LEU A 20 1.16 2.98 -38.02
N GLU A 21 1.98 1.94 -38.03
CA GLU A 21 1.97 0.90 -36.98
C GLU A 21 2.77 1.39 -35.76
N VAL A 22 2.11 1.47 -34.60
CA VAL A 22 2.72 1.89 -33.34
C VAL A 22 2.42 0.88 -32.23
N ASP A 23 3.34 0.80 -31.25
CA ASP A 23 3.10 0.05 -30.03
C ASP A 23 2.04 0.80 -29.17
N PRO A 24 0.89 0.16 -28.84
CA PRO A 24 -0.14 0.77 -28.04
C PRO A 24 0.33 1.27 -26.66
N SER A 25 1.33 0.60 -26.08
CA SER A 25 1.91 0.98 -24.78
C SER A 25 2.61 2.33 -24.80
N LEU A 26 3.00 2.79 -25.99
CA LEU A 26 3.65 4.09 -26.21
C LEU A 26 2.65 5.23 -26.37
N ILE A 27 1.35 4.98 -26.48
CA ILE A 27 0.33 6.03 -26.56
C ILE A 27 -0.02 6.48 -25.15
N VAL A 28 0.46 7.66 -24.78
CA VAL A 28 0.20 8.27 -23.48
C VAL A 28 -0.97 9.24 -23.63
N ILE A 29 -1.99 9.07 -22.81
CA ILE A 29 -3.12 9.98 -22.63
C ILE A 29 -2.98 10.61 -21.26
N GLU A 30 -3.01 11.92 -21.18
CA GLU A 30 -2.86 12.68 -19.94
C GLU A 30 -4.03 13.63 -19.76
N HIS A 31 -4.38 13.93 -18.50
CA HIS A 31 -5.34 14.98 -18.19
C HIS A 31 -4.79 16.35 -18.58
N SER A 32 -5.62 17.17 -19.20
CA SER A 32 -5.29 18.57 -19.43
C SER A 32 -5.23 19.32 -18.10
N ARG A 33 -4.20 20.14 -17.92
CA ARG A 33 -4.04 20.95 -16.69
C ARG A 33 -5.03 22.12 -16.63
N ASP A 34 -5.52 22.55 -17.78
CA ASP A 34 -6.44 23.66 -17.95
C ASP A 34 -7.62 23.19 -18.81
N ALA A 35 -8.84 23.46 -18.35
CA ALA A 35 -10.07 23.12 -19.07
C ALA A 35 -10.14 23.77 -20.47
N ALA A 36 -9.47 24.90 -20.69
CA ALA A 36 -9.34 25.51 -22.00
C ALA A 36 -8.61 24.62 -23.02
N HIS A 37 -7.82 23.66 -22.53
CA HIS A 37 -7.09 22.68 -23.34
C HIS A 37 -7.79 21.31 -23.43
N GLY A 38 -9.08 21.26 -23.16
CA GLY A 38 -9.89 20.03 -23.18
C GLY A 38 -9.80 19.20 -21.90
N ASP A 39 -10.38 18.01 -21.92
CA ASP A 39 -10.41 17.09 -20.79
C ASP A 39 -9.13 16.24 -20.72
N TYR A 40 -8.64 15.81 -21.90
CA TYR A 40 -7.43 14.98 -22.05
C TYR A 40 -6.54 15.51 -23.17
N SER A 41 -5.26 15.13 -23.14
CA SER A 41 -4.29 15.44 -24.18
C SER A 41 -3.38 14.25 -24.47
N THR A 42 -2.79 14.23 -25.67
CA THR A 42 -1.74 13.28 -26.03
C THR A 42 -0.61 13.96 -26.79
N ASN A 43 0.61 13.50 -26.56
CA ASN A 43 1.80 13.87 -27.32
C ASN A 43 2.13 12.87 -28.45
N ALA A 44 1.19 12.00 -28.82
CA ALA A 44 1.39 10.92 -29.78
C ALA A 44 1.99 11.41 -31.11
N ALA A 45 1.54 12.53 -31.64
CA ALA A 45 2.10 13.10 -32.87
C ALA A 45 3.56 13.52 -32.72
N MET A 46 3.96 14.05 -31.57
CA MET A 46 5.37 14.36 -31.30
C MET A 46 6.21 13.09 -31.16
N ARG A 47 5.71 12.12 -30.41
CA ARG A 47 6.40 10.87 -30.12
C ARG A 47 6.65 10.03 -31.38
N PHE A 48 5.65 9.95 -32.24
CA PHE A 48 5.72 9.12 -33.47
C PHE A 48 6.18 9.89 -34.72
N SER A 49 6.53 11.18 -34.61
CA SER A 49 6.96 12.01 -35.73
C SER A 49 8.13 11.42 -36.52
N LYS A 50 9.15 10.87 -35.83
CA LYS A 50 10.30 10.23 -36.46
C LYS A 50 9.90 8.95 -37.21
N LEU A 51 9.05 8.13 -36.63
CA LEU A 51 8.53 6.91 -37.24
C LEU A 51 7.71 7.21 -38.49
N ALA A 52 6.92 8.30 -38.45
CA ALA A 52 6.11 8.76 -39.59
C ALA A 52 6.90 9.54 -40.66
N GLY A 53 8.18 9.84 -40.43
CA GLY A 53 9.00 10.69 -41.30
C GLY A 53 8.44 12.09 -41.51
N ALA A 54 7.73 12.65 -40.53
CA ALA A 54 7.00 13.90 -40.61
C ALA A 54 7.31 14.80 -39.40
N LYS A 55 7.10 16.12 -39.56
CA LYS A 55 7.15 17.01 -38.38
C LYS A 55 5.95 16.74 -37.46
N PRO A 56 6.10 16.92 -36.13
CA PRO A 56 5.01 16.63 -35.18
C PRO A 56 3.69 17.33 -35.53
N LEU A 57 3.72 18.61 -35.91
CA LEU A 57 2.51 19.35 -36.27
C LEU A 57 1.85 18.79 -37.56
N ASP A 58 2.65 18.34 -38.54
CA ASP A 58 2.13 17.77 -39.79
C ASP A 58 1.52 16.40 -39.53
N LEU A 59 2.13 15.60 -38.65
CA LEU A 59 1.56 14.33 -38.21
C LEU A 59 0.26 14.54 -37.42
N ALA A 60 0.20 15.53 -36.52
CA ALA A 60 -1.02 15.88 -35.80
C ALA A 60 -2.17 16.25 -36.76
N LYS A 61 -1.87 17.03 -37.83
CA LYS A 61 -2.86 17.36 -38.87
C LYS A 61 -3.33 16.12 -39.67
N ARG A 62 -2.48 15.12 -39.86
CA ARG A 62 -2.86 13.87 -40.53
C ARG A 62 -3.71 12.97 -39.64
N LEU A 63 -3.45 12.98 -38.33
CA LEU A 63 -4.23 12.20 -37.36
C LEU A 63 -5.61 12.84 -37.09
N LEU A 64 -5.70 14.15 -37.05
CA LEU A 64 -6.90 14.87 -36.64
C LEU A 64 -8.21 14.41 -37.31
N PRO A 65 -8.28 14.17 -38.65
CA PRO A 65 -9.50 13.70 -39.30
C PRO A 65 -9.95 12.31 -38.86
N GLU A 66 -9.00 11.48 -38.42
CA GLU A 66 -9.24 10.09 -38.00
C GLU A 66 -9.59 9.98 -36.51
N LEU A 67 -9.40 11.08 -35.74
CA LEU A 67 -9.69 11.12 -34.31
C LEU A 67 -11.15 11.45 -34.05
N SER A 68 -12.04 10.52 -34.37
CA SER A 68 -13.48 10.67 -34.13
C SER A 68 -14.03 9.54 -33.27
N SER A 69 -14.98 9.85 -32.39
CA SER A 69 -15.69 8.87 -31.58
C SER A 69 -17.04 9.42 -31.10
N PRO A 70 -18.06 8.57 -30.88
CA PRO A 70 -19.35 9.01 -30.37
C PRO A 70 -19.31 9.79 -29.05
N PHE A 71 -18.27 9.57 -28.21
CA PHE A 71 -18.10 10.22 -26.93
C PHE A 71 -17.26 11.51 -26.99
N LEU A 72 -16.63 11.81 -28.15
CA LEU A 72 -15.86 13.05 -28.36
C LEU A 72 -16.76 14.16 -28.92
N GLU A 73 -16.62 15.35 -28.34
CA GLU A 73 -17.20 16.58 -28.88
C GLU A 73 -16.31 17.14 -29.99
N LYS A 74 -15.01 17.27 -29.71
CA LYS A 74 -13.99 17.76 -30.66
C LYS A 74 -12.59 17.32 -30.24
N VAL A 75 -11.67 17.44 -31.20
CA VAL A 75 -10.22 17.31 -30.96
C VAL A 75 -9.53 18.55 -31.54
N GLU A 76 -8.60 19.14 -30.80
CA GLU A 76 -7.86 20.34 -31.23
C GLU A 76 -6.35 20.08 -31.18
N ILE A 77 -5.63 20.66 -32.14
CA ILE A 77 -4.16 20.65 -32.13
C ILE A 77 -3.67 21.82 -31.32
N ALA A 78 -2.77 21.58 -30.36
CA ALA A 78 -2.14 22.64 -29.57
C ALA A 78 -0.62 22.59 -29.66
N GLY A 79 0.00 23.75 -29.59
CA GLY A 79 1.46 23.92 -29.59
C GLY A 79 2.17 23.16 -30.72
N PRO A 80 3.25 22.41 -30.41
CA PRO A 80 4.09 21.72 -31.42
C PRO A 80 3.47 20.42 -31.97
N GLY A 81 2.23 20.09 -31.61
CA GLY A 81 1.57 18.85 -32.07
C GLY A 81 0.91 18.03 -30.95
N PHE A 82 0.55 18.65 -29.83
CA PHE A 82 -0.37 18.05 -28.88
C PHE A 82 -1.76 17.92 -29.52
N LEU A 83 -2.46 16.84 -29.16
CA LEU A 83 -3.85 16.62 -29.52
C LEU A 83 -4.68 16.68 -28.25
N ASN A 84 -5.55 17.67 -28.16
CA ASN A 84 -6.42 17.92 -27.00
C ASN A 84 -7.82 17.39 -27.30
N PHE A 85 -8.36 16.55 -26.41
CA PHE A 85 -9.65 15.91 -26.53
C PHE A 85 -10.66 16.59 -25.63
N PHE A 86 -11.84 16.90 -26.18
CA PHE A 86 -13.00 17.42 -25.47
C PHE A 86 -14.08 16.34 -25.49
N LEU A 87 -14.49 15.88 -24.30
CA LEU A 87 -15.53 14.88 -24.16
C LEU A 87 -16.92 15.53 -24.27
N LYS A 88 -17.89 14.80 -24.81
CA LYS A 88 -19.28 15.23 -24.74
C LYS A 88 -19.78 15.24 -23.30
N GLN A 89 -20.65 16.18 -23.00
CA GLN A 89 -21.22 16.35 -21.67
C GLN A 89 -21.98 15.09 -21.19
N ASP A 90 -22.75 14.44 -22.07
CA ASP A 90 -23.47 13.21 -21.79
C ASP A 90 -22.53 12.01 -21.45
N ALA A 91 -21.37 11.98 -22.07
CA ALA A 91 -20.36 10.97 -21.75
C ALA A 91 -19.78 11.11 -20.33
N LEU A 92 -19.64 12.36 -19.85
CA LEU A 92 -19.23 12.64 -18.47
C LEU A 92 -20.38 12.38 -17.47
N GLN A 93 -21.59 12.79 -17.80
CA GLN A 93 -22.77 12.56 -16.95
C GLN A 93 -23.05 11.06 -16.73
N GLY A 94 -22.81 10.22 -17.72
CA GLY A 94 -22.97 8.75 -17.64
C GLY A 94 -22.11 8.07 -16.57
N VAL A 95 -21.08 8.78 -16.03
CA VAL A 95 -20.27 8.26 -14.92
C VAL A 95 -21.11 8.14 -13.64
N VAL A 96 -22.08 9.02 -13.40
CA VAL A 96 -22.95 8.98 -12.23
C VAL A 96 -23.72 7.66 -12.19
N GLU A 97 -24.40 7.30 -13.28
CA GLU A 97 -25.14 6.04 -13.41
C GLU A 97 -24.21 4.82 -13.18
N THR A 98 -22.99 4.88 -13.72
CA THR A 98 -22.00 3.82 -13.55
C THR A 98 -21.60 3.65 -12.09
N ILE A 99 -21.31 4.74 -11.38
CA ILE A 99 -20.94 4.71 -9.96
C ILE A 99 -22.08 4.18 -9.10
N LEU A 100 -23.31 4.65 -9.35
CA LEU A 100 -24.48 4.24 -8.59
C LEU A 100 -24.82 2.75 -8.80
N ARG A 101 -24.53 2.21 -9.98
CA ARG A 101 -24.69 0.79 -10.30
C ARG A 101 -23.59 -0.08 -9.67
N GLU A 102 -22.34 0.34 -9.79
CA GLU A 102 -21.16 -0.45 -9.36
C GLU A 102 -20.84 -0.32 -7.87
N LYS A 103 -21.24 0.79 -7.24
CA LYS A 103 -21.09 1.03 -5.79
C LYS A 103 -19.64 0.78 -5.32
N GLU A 104 -19.44 -0.15 -4.37
CA GLU A 104 -18.13 -0.52 -3.80
C GLU A 104 -17.19 -1.14 -4.84
N ALA A 105 -17.70 -1.60 -5.97
CA ALA A 105 -16.87 -2.12 -7.07
C ALA A 105 -16.34 -1.00 -7.98
N TYR A 106 -16.91 0.22 -7.91
CA TYR A 106 -16.43 1.32 -8.75
C TYR A 106 -14.98 1.70 -8.43
N GLY A 107 -14.17 1.79 -9.46
CA GLY A 107 -12.74 2.03 -9.38
C GLY A 107 -11.90 0.74 -9.39
N ARG A 108 -12.52 -0.43 -9.24
CA ARG A 108 -11.81 -1.71 -9.25
C ARG A 108 -11.62 -2.24 -10.68
N SER A 109 -10.45 -2.79 -10.95
CA SER A 109 -10.15 -3.46 -12.22
C SER A 109 -10.69 -4.90 -12.24
N PRO A 110 -11.03 -5.45 -13.39
CA PRO A 110 -11.31 -6.88 -13.54
C PRO A 110 -10.13 -7.74 -13.07
N ARG A 111 -10.41 -8.94 -12.57
CA ARG A 111 -9.38 -9.89 -12.13
C ARG A 111 -8.42 -10.24 -13.28
N LYS A 112 -7.12 -10.09 -13.01
CA LYS A 112 -6.03 -10.35 -13.97
C LYS A 112 -5.55 -11.81 -13.94
N GLY A 113 -5.91 -12.56 -12.89
CA GLY A 113 -5.41 -13.92 -12.65
C GLY A 113 -3.93 -13.97 -12.26
N ILE A 114 -3.35 -12.84 -11.85
CA ILE A 114 -1.96 -12.72 -11.38
C ILE A 114 -1.96 -12.84 -9.85
N LYS A 115 -1.29 -13.86 -9.34
CA LYS A 115 -1.19 -14.14 -7.92
C LYS A 115 0.01 -13.41 -7.32
N VAL A 116 -0.25 -12.57 -6.33
CA VAL A 116 0.78 -11.76 -5.65
C VAL A 116 0.88 -12.17 -4.19
N ASN A 117 2.09 -12.43 -3.73
CA ASN A 117 2.40 -12.50 -2.31
C ASN A 117 3.03 -11.17 -1.90
N ILE A 118 2.46 -10.52 -0.89
CA ILE A 118 3.05 -9.31 -0.32
C ILE A 118 3.36 -9.55 1.15
N GLU A 119 4.64 -9.43 1.51
CA GLU A 119 5.13 -9.53 2.88
C GLU A 119 5.45 -8.15 3.43
N TYR A 120 4.97 -7.86 4.63
CA TYR A 120 5.22 -6.58 5.28
C TYR A 120 5.12 -6.68 6.80
N VAL A 121 5.68 -5.72 7.50
CA VAL A 121 5.87 -5.65 8.96
C VAL A 121 6.90 -6.68 9.42
N SER A 122 6.57 -7.97 9.44
CA SER A 122 7.42 -9.10 9.83
C SER A 122 8.34 -8.76 11.03
N ALA A 123 7.76 -8.09 12.05
CA ALA A 123 8.48 -7.68 13.25
C ALA A 123 8.83 -8.89 14.12
N ASN A 124 10.03 -8.89 14.70
CA ASN A 124 10.44 -9.93 15.64
C ASN A 124 9.55 -9.92 16.89
N PRO A 125 9.15 -11.09 17.42
CA PRO A 125 8.28 -11.20 18.58
C PRO A 125 9.05 -10.95 19.88
N THR A 126 9.69 -9.79 19.99
CA THR A 126 10.61 -9.46 21.10
C THR A 126 10.31 -8.10 21.73
N GLY A 127 9.13 -7.55 21.47
CA GLY A 127 8.67 -6.29 22.06
C GLY A 127 7.66 -5.54 21.21
N ASP A 128 7.30 -4.33 21.65
CA ASP A 128 6.27 -3.51 21.01
C ASP A 128 6.66 -3.03 19.60
N LEU A 129 5.65 -2.86 18.75
CA LEU A 129 5.83 -2.26 17.43
C LEU A 129 6.28 -0.80 17.57
N HIS A 130 7.28 -0.40 16.79
CA HIS A 130 7.75 0.99 16.70
C HIS A 130 7.27 1.69 15.43
N LEU A 131 7.54 2.99 15.28
CA LEU A 131 7.09 3.83 14.17
C LEU A 131 7.46 3.28 12.77
N GLY A 132 8.63 2.63 12.63
CA GLY A 132 9.03 1.98 11.39
C GLY A 132 8.08 0.85 11.01
N HIS A 133 7.72 0.00 11.97
CA HIS A 133 6.72 -1.07 11.78
C HIS A 133 5.35 -0.48 11.45
N THR A 134 4.94 0.61 12.13
CA THR A 134 3.68 1.32 11.83
C THR A 134 3.63 1.79 10.38
N ARG A 135 4.74 2.37 9.88
CA ARG A 135 4.81 2.82 8.49
C ARG A 135 4.81 1.66 7.50
N CYS A 136 5.56 0.60 7.79
CA CYS A 136 5.53 -0.62 6.98
C CYS A 136 4.12 -1.24 6.94
N ALA A 137 3.40 -1.22 8.06
CA ALA A 137 2.02 -1.71 8.14
C ALA A 137 1.07 -0.86 7.29
N ALA A 138 1.10 0.47 7.43
CA ALA A 138 0.24 1.37 6.65
C ALA A 138 0.52 1.29 5.14
N VAL A 139 1.80 1.29 4.75
CA VAL A 139 2.23 1.23 3.34
C VAL A 139 1.94 -0.14 2.75
N GLY A 140 2.35 -1.23 3.43
CA GLY A 140 2.19 -2.60 2.95
C GLY A 140 0.72 -2.97 2.75
N ASP A 141 -0.13 -2.68 3.74
CA ASP A 141 -1.56 -2.93 3.66
C ASP A 141 -2.24 -2.07 2.57
N SER A 142 -1.86 -0.79 2.44
CA SER A 142 -2.38 0.07 1.37
C SER A 142 -1.95 -0.41 -0.02
N ILE A 143 -0.72 -0.92 -0.19
CA ILE A 143 -0.28 -1.54 -1.46
C ILE A 143 -1.09 -2.83 -1.72
N ALA A 144 -1.32 -3.68 -0.70
CA ALA A 144 -2.12 -4.89 -0.83
C ALA A 144 -3.56 -4.58 -1.26
N ASN A 145 -4.21 -3.60 -0.62
CA ASN A 145 -5.56 -3.16 -0.96
C ASN A 145 -5.62 -2.56 -2.38
N LEU A 146 -4.60 -1.79 -2.75
CA LEU A 146 -4.48 -1.17 -4.06
C LEU A 146 -4.29 -2.21 -5.18
N LEU A 147 -3.45 -3.23 -4.95
CA LEU A 147 -3.27 -4.35 -5.85
C LEU A 147 -4.56 -5.16 -6.03
N ASP A 148 -5.27 -5.45 -4.93
CA ASP A 148 -6.56 -6.12 -4.98
C ASP A 148 -7.59 -5.30 -5.77
N ALA A 149 -7.65 -3.97 -5.54
CA ALA A 149 -8.47 -3.07 -6.35
C ALA A 149 -8.01 -3.02 -7.82
N GLY A 150 -6.71 -3.14 -8.09
CA GLY A 150 -6.10 -3.24 -9.42
C GLY A 150 -6.30 -4.59 -10.12
N GLY A 151 -7.02 -5.53 -9.51
CA GLY A 151 -7.42 -6.82 -10.12
C GLY A 151 -6.40 -7.95 -9.92
N TYR A 152 -5.43 -7.81 -9.02
CA TYR A 152 -4.51 -8.90 -8.66
C TYR A 152 -5.13 -9.80 -7.58
N ASP A 153 -4.67 -11.07 -7.52
CA ASP A 153 -5.04 -12.01 -6.47
C ASP A 153 -3.98 -11.94 -5.37
N VAL A 154 -4.27 -11.18 -4.31
CA VAL A 154 -3.29 -10.80 -3.28
C VAL A 154 -3.37 -11.73 -2.08
N THR A 155 -2.21 -12.21 -1.62
CA THR A 155 -2.02 -12.87 -0.33
C THR A 155 -1.09 -12.01 0.54
N ARG A 156 -1.58 -11.58 1.69
CA ARG A 156 -0.84 -10.81 2.70
C ARG A 156 -0.14 -11.78 3.63
N GLU A 157 1.17 -11.67 3.75
CA GLU A 157 1.97 -12.60 4.55
C GLU A 157 2.76 -11.88 5.64
N TYR A 158 2.81 -12.49 6.81
CA TYR A 158 3.64 -12.08 7.94
C TYR A 158 4.65 -13.19 8.23
N TYR A 159 5.93 -12.87 8.25
CA TYR A 159 7.00 -13.79 8.61
C TYR A 159 7.39 -13.61 10.08
N VAL A 160 7.40 -14.70 10.82
CA VAL A 160 7.79 -14.75 12.23
C VAL A 160 9.19 -15.33 12.35
N ASN A 161 10.12 -14.54 12.81
CA ASN A 161 11.43 -15.02 13.22
C ASN A 161 11.33 -15.59 14.65
N ASP A 162 11.05 -16.88 14.74
CA ASP A 162 10.92 -17.63 15.99
C ASP A 162 12.14 -18.50 16.29
N CYS A 163 13.29 -18.18 15.71
CA CYS A 163 14.57 -18.90 15.85
C CYS A 163 15.75 -17.96 16.14
N GLY A 164 16.80 -18.52 16.75
CA GLY A 164 18.07 -17.83 16.95
C GLY A 164 18.14 -17.02 18.25
N ASN A 165 19.24 -16.27 18.41
CA ASN A 165 19.63 -15.69 19.71
C ASN A 165 18.59 -14.73 20.31
N GLN A 166 17.81 -14.03 19.49
CA GLN A 166 16.82 -13.08 20.01
C GLN A 166 15.71 -13.78 20.79
N VAL A 167 15.22 -14.91 20.30
CA VAL A 167 14.17 -15.66 21.00
C VAL A 167 14.72 -16.42 22.22
N GLU A 168 16.00 -16.83 22.16
CA GLU A 168 16.71 -17.37 23.31
C GLU A 168 16.80 -16.33 24.44
N HIS A 169 17.22 -15.10 24.13
CA HIS A 169 17.23 -13.99 25.08
C HIS A 169 15.83 -13.64 25.60
N LEU A 170 14.79 -13.70 24.76
CA LEU A 170 13.42 -13.49 25.19
C LEU A 170 12.99 -14.54 26.23
N GLY A 171 13.22 -15.83 25.94
CA GLY A 171 12.89 -16.94 26.85
C GLY A 171 13.63 -16.83 28.17
N HIS A 172 14.94 -16.55 28.12
CA HIS A 172 15.76 -16.35 29.32
C HIS A 172 15.27 -15.16 30.14
N SER A 173 15.04 -14.01 29.51
CA SER A 173 14.52 -12.81 30.20
C SER A 173 13.19 -13.07 30.89
N LEU A 174 12.28 -13.80 30.24
CA LEU A 174 10.99 -14.15 30.78
C LEU A 174 11.11 -15.13 31.97
N TYR A 175 12.03 -16.10 31.88
CA TYR A 175 12.36 -16.98 33.01
C TYR A 175 12.87 -16.20 34.21
N ILE A 176 13.80 -15.25 34.03
CA ILE A 176 14.29 -14.38 35.11
C ILE A 176 13.13 -13.60 35.75
N ARG A 177 12.29 -12.94 34.95
CA ARG A 177 11.11 -12.20 35.44
C ARG A 177 10.14 -13.09 36.24
N TYR A 178 9.96 -14.33 35.79
CA TYR A 178 9.15 -15.30 36.52
C TYR A 178 9.80 -15.69 37.86
N CYS A 179 11.13 -15.94 37.91
CA CYS A 179 11.86 -16.25 39.14
C CYS A 179 11.82 -15.09 40.15
N GLU A 180 11.93 -13.86 39.72
CA GLU A 180 11.80 -12.66 40.57
C GLU A 180 10.45 -12.64 41.31
N LEU A 181 9.34 -13.10 40.69
CA LEU A 181 8.02 -13.19 41.32
C LEU A 181 7.94 -14.20 42.48
N PHE A 182 8.91 -15.12 42.57
CA PHE A 182 9.03 -16.11 43.66
C PHE A 182 10.16 -15.77 44.65
N GLY A 183 10.78 -14.57 44.52
CA GLY A 183 11.81 -14.10 45.45
C GLY A 183 13.19 -14.75 45.21
N LYS A 184 13.49 -15.27 44.04
CA LYS A 184 14.83 -15.74 43.67
C LYS A 184 15.71 -14.54 43.35
N GLU A 185 16.56 -14.11 44.30
CA GLU A 185 17.43 -12.93 44.15
C GLU A 185 18.69 -13.17 43.28
N ASP A 186 19.01 -14.41 43.02
CA ASP A 186 20.14 -14.86 42.19
C ASP A 186 19.84 -14.84 40.67
N ALA A 187 18.57 -14.73 40.31
CA ALA A 187 18.14 -14.60 38.93
C ALA A 187 18.21 -13.14 38.48
N VAL A 188 19.24 -12.76 37.70
CA VAL A 188 19.50 -11.39 37.29
C VAL A 188 19.57 -11.31 35.75
N LEU A 189 18.90 -10.31 35.18
CA LEU A 189 18.98 -10.04 33.73
C LEU A 189 20.39 -9.64 33.32
N GLY A 190 20.89 -10.23 32.26
CA GLY A 190 22.15 -9.89 31.61
C GLY A 190 22.03 -8.68 30.67
N ASP A 191 23.19 -8.21 30.17
CA ASP A 191 23.26 -7.03 29.29
C ASP A 191 22.50 -7.23 27.94
N ASN A 192 22.39 -8.47 27.47
CA ASN A 192 21.70 -8.80 26.22
C ASN A 192 20.21 -9.18 26.42
N ASP A 193 19.74 -9.20 27.67
CA ASP A 193 18.39 -9.59 28.00
C ASP A 193 17.39 -8.44 27.77
N TYR A 194 16.13 -8.79 27.61
CA TYR A 194 15.06 -7.82 27.44
C TYR A 194 14.57 -7.30 28.79
N HIS A 195 14.60 -5.99 28.95
CA HIS A 195 14.19 -5.30 30.18
C HIS A 195 12.76 -4.73 30.11
N GLY A 196 11.95 -5.14 29.15
CA GLY A 196 10.59 -4.65 28.94
C GLY A 196 9.68 -4.89 30.14
N VAL A 197 8.80 -3.94 30.45
CA VAL A 197 7.80 -4.06 31.53
C VAL A 197 6.74 -5.12 31.17
N ASP A 198 6.50 -5.28 29.90
CA ASP A 198 5.60 -6.27 29.30
C ASP A 198 5.95 -7.71 29.69
N LEU A 199 7.26 -8.04 29.78
CA LEU A 199 7.70 -9.36 30.24
C LEU A 199 7.29 -9.64 31.70
N ILE A 200 7.17 -8.61 32.53
CA ILE A 200 6.70 -8.77 33.91
C ILE A 200 5.22 -9.21 33.93
N ASP A 201 4.42 -8.66 33.04
CA ASP A 201 3.01 -9.01 32.97
C ASP A 201 2.81 -10.42 32.38
N ILE A 202 3.63 -10.80 31.39
CA ILE A 202 3.66 -12.18 30.87
C ILE A 202 4.11 -13.16 31.98
N ALA A 203 5.13 -12.80 32.77
CA ALA A 203 5.58 -13.64 33.88
C ALA A 203 4.51 -13.82 34.96
N LYS A 204 3.73 -12.77 35.28
CA LYS A 204 2.59 -12.85 36.19
C LYS A 204 1.51 -13.80 35.68
N ASP A 205 1.19 -13.73 34.38
CA ASP A 205 0.23 -14.59 33.73
C ASP A 205 0.68 -16.07 33.79
N ILE A 206 1.98 -16.33 33.57
CA ILE A 206 2.56 -17.68 33.74
C ILE A 206 2.43 -18.15 35.19
N LYS A 207 2.77 -17.29 36.16
CA LYS A 207 2.64 -17.61 37.59
C LYS A 207 1.20 -17.94 37.96
N GLU A 208 0.23 -17.18 37.47
CA GLU A 208 -1.19 -17.44 37.73
C GLU A 208 -1.66 -18.76 37.14
N LYS A 209 -1.26 -19.13 35.95
CA LYS A 209 -1.69 -20.33 35.23
C LYS A 209 -0.97 -21.61 35.66
N PHE A 210 0.32 -21.52 35.98
CA PHE A 210 1.18 -22.69 36.15
C PHE A 210 1.82 -22.78 37.56
N GLY A 211 1.61 -21.77 38.43
CA GLY A 211 2.20 -21.75 39.77
C GLY A 211 3.71 -21.73 39.73
N ASP A 212 4.38 -22.63 40.45
CA ASP A 212 5.83 -22.78 40.58
C ASP A 212 6.45 -23.88 39.67
N LYS A 213 5.66 -24.43 38.74
CA LYS A 213 6.02 -25.59 37.92
C LYS A 213 7.35 -25.46 37.17
N TYR A 214 7.66 -24.26 36.71
CA TYR A 214 8.82 -23.98 35.83
C TYR A 214 9.95 -23.22 36.55
N LEU A 215 10.01 -23.29 37.89
CA LEU A 215 11.10 -22.64 38.67
C LEU A 215 12.46 -23.34 38.54
N GLU A 216 12.46 -24.64 38.20
CA GLU A 216 13.71 -25.35 37.94
C GLU A 216 14.15 -25.09 36.50
N GLU A 217 15.41 -24.63 36.35
CA GLU A 217 16.02 -24.38 35.04
C GLU A 217 16.44 -25.71 34.41
N ASN A 218 15.77 -26.10 33.32
CA ASN A 218 16.05 -27.28 32.54
C ASN A 218 15.56 -27.09 31.10
N GLU A 219 15.80 -28.05 30.21
CA GLU A 219 15.41 -27.97 28.80
C GLU A 219 13.91 -27.75 28.61
N GLU A 220 13.04 -28.37 29.46
CA GLU A 220 11.59 -28.22 29.38
C GLU A 220 11.18 -26.78 29.74
N SER A 221 11.68 -26.25 30.85
CA SER A 221 11.38 -24.87 31.28
C SER A 221 11.91 -23.85 30.27
N HIS A 222 13.12 -24.04 29.75
CA HIS A 222 13.71 -23.17 28.72
C HIS A 222 12.85 -23.13 27.45
N ALA A 223 12.52 -24.30 26.89
CA ALA A 223 11.65 -24.39 25.71
C ALA A 223 10.25 -23.79 25.96
N PHE A 224 9.71 -23.97 27.19
CA PHE A 224 8.43 -23.39 27.59
C PHE A 224 8.47 -21.86 27.58
N PHE A 225 9.48 -21.23 28.20
CA PHE A 225 9.55 -19.76 28.25
C PHE A 225 9.77 -19.13 26.90
N ILE A 226 10.58 -19.74 26.03
CA ILE A 226 10.74 -19.30 24.64
C ILE A 226 9.39 -19.32 23.93
N ARG A 227 8.70 -20.46 23.94
CA ARG A 227 7.43 -20.61 23.22
C ARG A 227 6.35 -19.70 23.78
N TYR A 228 6.22 -19.66 25.11
CA TYR A 228 5.21 -18.82 25.76
C TYR A 228 5.47 -17.32 25.48
N GLY A 229 6.73 -16.88 25.55
CA GLY A 229 7.13 -15.51 25.24
C GLY A 229 6.80 -15.13 23.80
N ILE A 230 7.17 -15.97 22.83
CA ILE A 230 6.84 -15.75 21.41
C ILE A 230 5.32 -15.65 21.22
N ASP A 231 4.55 -16.60 21.74
CA ASP A 231 3.09 -16.62 21.56
C ASP A 231 2.43 -15.40 22.19
N ALA A 232 2.89 -14.96 23.36
CA ALA A 232 2.38 -13.77 24.05
C ALA A 232 2.71 -12.48 23.29
N GLU A 233 3.96 -12.31 22.83
CA GLU A 233 4.37 -11.13 22.06
C GLU A 233 3.66 -11.06 20.69
N LEU A 234 3.53 -12.20 19.99
CA LEU A 234 2.77 -12.26 18.74
C LEU A 234 1.29 -11.92 18.93
N ALA A 235 0.69 -12.33 20.06
CA ALA A 235 -0.70 -11.98 20.37
C ALA A 235 -0.86 -10.47 20.54
N LYS A 236 0.08 -9.79 21.20
CA LYS A 236 0.10 -8.32 21.34
C LYS A 236 0.26 -7.63 19.98
N ILE A 237 1.25 -8.07 19.19
CA ILE A 237 1.50 -7.53 17.84
C ILE A 237 0.24 -7.69 16.97
N ARG A 238 -0.40 -8.84 17.00
CA ARG A 238 -1.64 -9.09 16.26
C ARG A 238 -2.76 -8.15 16.72
N GLN A 239 -2.94 -7.99 18.03
CA GLN A 239 -3.94 -7.07 18.57
C GLN A 239 -3.71 -5.62 18.11
N ASP A 240 -2.46 -5.15 18.10
CA ASP A 240 -2.12 -3.81 17.65
C ASP A 240 -2.38 -3.63 16.14
N LEU A 241 -2.03 -4.62 15.33
CA LEU A 241 -2.26 -4.61 13.88
C LEU A 241 -3.75 -4.71 13.54
N ASP A 242 -4.52 -5.53 14.25
CA ASP A 242 -5.98 -5.63 14.08
C ASP A 242 -6.66 -4.29 14.42
N ALA A 243 -6.26 -3.66 15.53
CA ALA A 243 -6.75 -2.33 15.90
C ALA A 243 -6.38 -1.27 14.85
N PHE A 244 -5.25 -1.42 14.18
CA PHE A 244 -4.79 -0.60 13.06
C PHE A 244 -5.43 -1.00 11.71
N ARG A 245 -6.33 -1.99 11.68
CA ARG A 245 -7.02 -2.55 10.51
C ARG A 245 -6.06 -3.18 9.50
N VAL A 246 -5.04 -3.86 10.00
CA VAL A 246 -4.06 -4.61 9.20
C VAL A 246 -4.21 -6.09 9.52
N HIS A 247 -4.53 -6.88 8.49
CA HIS A 247 -4.78 -8.32 8.61
C HIS A 247 -3.90 -9.09 7.64
N PHE A 248 -3.51 -10.30 8.04
CA PHE A 248 -2.70 -11.18 7.22
C PHE A 248 -3.47 -12.46 6.89
N ASP A 249 -3.34 -12.89 5.63
CA ASP A 249 -3.95 -14.13 5.13
C ASP A 249 -3.10 -15.34 5.54
N LYS A 250 -1.79 -15.14 5.71
CA LYS A 250 -0.81 -16.16 6.05
C LYS A 250 0.20 -15.65 7.06
N VAL A 251 0.53 -16.53 8.03
CA VAL A 251 1.65 -16.36 8.94
C VAL A 251 2.62 -17.52 8.71
N SER A 252 3.88 -17.22 8.40
CA SER A 252 4.94 -18.19 8.18
C SER A 252 5.98 -18.11 9.29
N TYR A 253 6.40 -19.24 9.82
CA TYR A 253 7.36 -19.33 10.91
C TYR A 253 8.72 -19.81 10.39
N GLU A 254 9.80 -19.18 10.84
CA GLU A 254 11.16 -19.62 10.47
C GLU A 254 11.43 -21.06 10.91
N SER A 255 10.96 -21.44 12.10
CA SER A 255 11.08 -22.81 12.60
C SER A 255 10.48 -23.84 11.66
N ASP A 256 9.36 -23.54 10.99
CA ASP A 256 8.74 -24.45 10.02
C ASP A 256 9.54 -24.53 8.72
N ILE A 257 10.13 -23.41 8.29
CA ILE A 257 11.03 -23.39 7.12
C ILE A 257 12.28 -24.23 7.37
N ARG A 258 12.80 -24.24 8.61
CA ARG A 258 13.98 -25.01 9.00
C ARG A 258 13.71 -26.49 9.19
N LYS A 259 12.44 -26.88 9.47
CA LYS A 259 12.05 -28.28 9.68
C LYS A 259 12.09 -29.13 8.39
N GLY A 260 12.15 -30.44 8.56
CA GLY A 260 11.97 -31.40 7.47
C GLY A 260 13.09 -31.46 6.45
N GLY A 261 14.28 -30.96 6.77
CA GLY A 261 15.46 -30.97 5.88
C GLY A 261 15.32 -30.03 4.67
N ASN A 262 14.53 -28.95 4.79
CA ASN A 262 14.33 -28.01 3.67
C ASN A 262 15.61 -27.24 3.34
N ILE A 263 16.43 -26.89 4.35
CA ILE A 263 17.70 -26.23 4.12
C ILE A 263 18.67 -27.18 3.40
N GLU A 264 18.76 -28.43 3.82
CA GLU A 264 19.61 -29.45 3.22
C GLU A 264 19.22 -29.73 1.76
N LYS A 265 17.90 -29.82 1.46
CA LYS A 265 17.40 -29.96 0.09
C LYS A 265 17.72 -28.73 -0.76
N THR A 266 17.65 -27.54 -0.18
CA THR A 266 18.02 -26.29 -0.86
C THR A 266 19.51 -26.25 -1.14
N LEU A 267 20.36 -26.63 -0.19
CA LEU A 267 21.82 -26.73 -0.38
C LEU A 267 22.18 -27.76 -1.46
N GLU A 268 21.54 -28.93 -1.48
CA GLU A 268 21.74 -29.94 -2.53
C GLU A 268 21.44 -29.37 -3.91
N PHE A 269 20.34 -28.64 -4.03
CA PHE A 269 19.98 -27.96 -5.28
C PHE A 269 21.00 -26.87 -5.65
N LEU A 270 21.51 -26.14 -4.68
CA LEU A 270 22.46 -25.04 -4.90
C LEU A 270 23.92 -25.48 -5.11
N LYS A 271 24.25 -26.77 -4.96
CA LYS A 271 25.63 -27.29 -5.12
C LYS A 271 26.40 -26.74 -6.33
N PRO A 272 25.80 -26.57 -7.54
CA PRO A 272 26.55 -26.03 -8.70
C PRO A 272 26.99 -24.57 -8.54
N TYR A 273 26.44 -23.87 -7.56
CA TYR A 273 26.68 -22.45 -7.26
C TYR A 273 27.45 -22.24 -5.96
N LEU A 274 27.80 -23.32 -5.23
CA LEU A 274 28.53 -23.26 -3.98
C LEU A 274 30.03 -23.43 -4.21
N TYR A 275 30.82 -22.74 -3.39
CA TYR A 275 32.26 -22.96 -3.29
C TYR A 275 32.75 -22.63 -1.87
N GLU A 276 33.90 -23.15 -1.49
CA GLU A 276 34.49 -22.87 -0.19
C GLU A 276 35.58 -21.79 -0.31
N ASP A 277 35.59 -20.85 0.64
CA ASP A 277 36.63 -19.87 0.82
C ASP A 277 36.78 -19.56 2.31
N ALA A 278 38.04 -19.55 2.79
CA ALA A 278 38.43 -19.29 4.19
C ALA A 278 37.61 -20.11 5.22
N GLY A 279 37.22 -21.36 4.87
CA GLY A 279 36.47 -22.26 5.74
C GLY A 279 34.96 -22.04 5.76
N ALA A 280 34.44 -21.07 5.02
CA ALA A 280 33.03 -20.81 4.89
C ALA A 280 32.54 -21.22 3.48
N THR A 281 31.27 -21.62 3.37
CA THR A 281 30.65 -21.94 2.07
C THR A 281 29.91 -20.74 1.52
N TYR A 282 30.30 -20.31 0.32
CA TYR A 282 29.73 -19.15 -0.38
C TYR A 282 28.81 -19.59 -1.52
N LEU A 283 27.79 -18.76 -1.77
CA LEU A 283 26.98 -18.80 -2.98
C LEU A 283 27.52 -17.78 -3.99
N ALA A 284 27.70 -18.22 -5.23
CA ALA A 284 28.19 -17.41 -6.35
C ALA A 284 27.09 -16.46 -6.88
N THR A 285 26.56 -15.60 -6.03
CA THR A 285 25.45 -14.66 -6.34
C THR A 285 25.87 -13.59 -7.34
N SER A 286 27.16 -13.23 -7.38
CA SER A 286 27.73 -12.29 -8.35
C SER A 286 27.67 -12.75 -9.80
N ARG A 287 27.44 -14.05 -10.05
CA ARG A 287 27.21 -14.57 -11.40
C ARG A 287 25.85 -14.14 -11.99
N PHE A 288 25.01 -13.51 -11.19
CA PHE A 288 23.65 -13.06 -11.55
C PHE A 288 23.54 -11.54 -11.36
N VAL A 289 22.73 -11.07 -10.42
CA VAL A 289 22.41 -9.64 -10.24
C VAL A 289 22.90 -9.05 -8.90
N ASP A 290 23.61 -9.84 -8.07
CA ASP A 290 24.21 -9.35 -6.83
C ASP A 290 25.57 -8.69 -7.09
N ASP A 291 26.00 -7.80 -6.19
CA ASP A 291 27.29 -7.09 -6.29
C ASP A 291 28.48 -7.94 -5.88
N LYS A 292 28.27 -9.00 -5.10
CA LYS A 292 29.32 -9.93 -4.61
C LYS A 292 28.73 -11.26 -4.18
N ASP A 293 29.57 -12.28 -4.05
CA ASP A 293 29.19 -13.58 -3.50
C ASP A 293 28.87 -13.50 -2.01
N ARG A 294 27.97 -14.36 -1.54
CA ARG A 294 27.46 -14.33 -0.17
C ARG A 294 27.71 -15.63 0.57
N PRO A 295 28.16 -15.58 1.83
CA PRO A 295 28.30 -16.78 2.64
C PRO A 295 26.90 -17.35 2.97
N GLY A 296 26.71 -18.64 2.69
CA GLY A 296 25.53 -19.41 3.08
C GLY A 296 25.75 -20.17 4.38
N ILE A 297 27.00 -20.69 4.56
CA ILE A 297 27.42 -21.40 5.77
C ILE A 297 28.70 -20.73 6.28
N LYS A 298 28.73 -20.45 7.57
CA LYS A 298 29.91 -19.86 8.25
C LYS A 298 30.99 -20.90 8.47
N ALA A 299 32.20 -20.45 8.83
CA ALA A 299 33.33 -21.33 9.14
C ALA A 299 33.11 -22.26 10.34
N ASP A 300 32.17 -21.92 11.24
CA ASP A 300 31.72 -22.74 12.36
C ASP A 300 30.67 -23.81 11.97
N GLY A 301 30.31 -23.89 10.68
CA GLY A 301 29.28 -24.80 10.17
C GLY A 301 27.85 -24.30 10.33
N CYS A 302 27.64 -23.14 10.98
CA CYS A 302 26.30 -22.58 11.15
C CYS A 302 25.79 -21.90 9.88
N TYR A 303 24.51 -22.00 9.60
CA TYR A 303 23.88 -21.27 8.52
C TYR A 303 23.89 -19.75 8.80
N THR A 304 24.11 -18.96 7.75
CA THR A 304 23.83 -17.52 7.80
C THR A 304 22.31 -17.29 7.69
N TYR A 305 21.84 -16.09 8.00
CA TYR A 305 20.42 -15.70 7.79
C TYR A 305 19.98 -15.84 6.32
N PHE A 306 20.91 -15.80 5.38
CA PHE A 306 20.63 -15.90 3.96
C PHE A 306 20.06 -17.27 3.54
N MET A 307 20.48 -18.37 4.20
CA MET A 307 20.00 -19.71 3.85
C MET A 307 18.52 -19.95 4.18
N PRO A 308 18.02 -19.67 5.40
CA PRO A 308 16.58 -19.71 5.67
C PRO A 308 15.77 -18.80 4.75
N ASP A 309 16.27 -17.61 4.44
CA ASP A 309 15.59 -16.67 3.55
C ASP A 309 15.44 -17.22 2.12
N ILE A 310 16.48 -17.89 1.58
CA ILE A 310 16.39 -18.57 0.29
C ILE A 310 15.33 -19.67 0.33
N CYS A 311 15.33 -20.50 1.37
CA CYS A 311 14.35 -21.57 1.53
C CYS A 311 12.93 -21.01 1.56
N TYR A 312 12.73 -19.92 2.27
CA TYR A 312 11.44 -19.25 2.38
C TYR A 312 10.96 -18.68 1.05
N HIS A 313 11.81 -17.99 0.29
CA HIS A 313 11.45 -17.50 -1.04
C HIS A 313 11.19 -18.63 -2.04
N TYR A 314 11.93 -19.74 -1.92
CA TYR A 314 11.63 -20.94 -2.70
C TYR A 314 10.29 -21.57 -2.34
N ASP A 315 9.90 -21.54 -1.07
CA ASP A 315 8.58 -21.95 -0.59
C ASP A 315 7.48 -21.03 -1.14
N LYS A 316 7.67 -19.71 -1.08
CA LYS A 316 6.73 -18.74 -1.71
C LYS A 316 6.51 -19.09 -3.18
N MET A 317 7.57 -19.28 -3.97
CA MET A 317 7.45 -19.64 -5.39
C MET A 317 6.79 -21.01 -5.61
N ALA A 318 7.07 -21.98 -4.75
CA ALA A 318 6.45 -23.31 -4.82
C ALA A 318 4.94 -23.28 -4.55
N ARG A 319 4.45 -22.27 -3.84
CA ARG A 319 3.01 -22.02 -3.62
C ARG A 319 2.30 -21.43 -4.84
N GLY A 320 3.05 -21.11 -5.92
CA GLY A 320 2.52 -20.71 -7.22
C GLY A 320 2.13 -19.24 -7.31
N TYR A 321 2.86 -18.34 -6.64
CA TYR A 321 2.75 -16.90 -6.87
C TYR A 321 3.50 -16.50 -8.14
N ASP A 322 2.94 -15.54 -8.86
CA ASP A 322 3.55 -14.96 -10.07
C ASP A 322 4.48 -13.79 -9.71
N LEU A 323 4.22 -13.14 -8.56
CA LEU A 323 4.97 -11.99 -8.08
C LEU A 323 5.08 -12.03 -6.55
N LEU A 324 6.28 -11.80 -6.05
CA LEU A 324 6.58 -11.58 -4.64
C LEU A 324 6.93 -10.11 -4.42
N ILE A 325 6.37 -9.51 -3.38
CA ILE A 325 6.66 -8.12 -2.98
C ILE A 325 7.07 -8.13 -1.51
N ASP A 326 8.30 -7.73 -1.23
CA ASP A 326 8.80 -7.56 0.12
C ASP A 326 8.83 -6.08 0.49
N VAL A 327 8.08 -5.70 1.52
CA VAL A 327 8.07 -4.32 2.07
C VAL A 327 9.06 -4.24 3.22
N LEU A 328 10.19 -3.60 2.97
CA LEU A 328 11.37 -3.62 3.83
C LEU A 328 11.72 -2.22 4.36
N GLY A 329 12.40 -2.16 5.51
CA GLY A 329 13.06 -0.94 5.95
C GLY A 329 14.17 -0.51 5.00
N ALA A 330 14.48 0.78 4.97
CA ALA A 330 15.47 1.35 4.06
C ALA A 330 16.90 0.82 4.27
N ASP A 331 17.21 0.23 5.41
CA ASP A 331 18.47 -0.41 5.75
C ASP A 331 18.72 -1.73 5.00
N HIS A 332 17.68 -2.31 4.39
CA HIS A 332 17.73 -3.59 3.67
C HIS A 332 18.03 -3.48 2.16
N HIS A 333 18.49 -2.33 1.66
CA HIS A 333 18.75 -2.16 0.20
C HIS A 333 19.69 -3.23 -0.41
N GLY A 334 20.72 -3.68 0.34
CA GLY A 334 21.64 -4.72 -0.12
C GLY A 334 21.06 -6.15 -0.16
N TYR A 335 19.84 -6.33 0.33
CA TYR A 335 19.20 -7.65 0.44
C TYR A 335 18.65 -8.16 -0.92
N ILE A 336 18.04 -7.27 -1.71
CA ILE A 336 17.27 -7.65 -2.90
C ILE A 336 18.10 -8.33 -3.98
N GLY A 337 19.32 -7.83 -4.24
CA GLY A 337 20.21 -8.39 -5.27
C GLY A 337 20.58 -9.85 -4.99
N ARG A 338 20.93 -10.15 -3.72
CA ARG A 338 21.26 -11.52 -3.30
C ARG A 338 20.08 -12.48 -3.40
N MET A 339 18.87 -12.02 -3.05
CA MET A 339 17.67 -12.85 -3.10
C MET A 339 17.21 -13.09 -4.53
N LYS A 340 17.23 -12.06 -5.39
CA LYS A 340 17.00 -12.23 -6.84
C LYS A 340 17.98 -13.22 -7.44
N SER A 341 19.27 -13.14 -7.09
CA SER A 341 20.28 -14.10 -7.57
C SER A 341 19.96 -15.53 -7.14
N ALA A 342 19.52 -15.75 -5.90
CA ALA A 342 19.09 -17.06 -5.43
C ALA A 342 17.87 -17.60 -6.21
N LEU A 343 16.88 -16.76 -6.50
CA LEU A 343 15.72 -17.13 -7.33
C LEU A 343 16.11 -17.46 -8.76
N MET A 344 17.06 -16.70 -9.35
CA MET A 344 17.61 -16.96 -10.69
C MET A 344 18.37 -18.29 -10.75
N MET A 345 19.07 -18.70 -9.67
CA MET A 345 19.70 -20.01 -9.57
C MET A 345 18.67 -21.14 -9.73
N LYS A 346 17.42 -20.91 -9.32
CA LYS A 346 16.31 -21.87 -9.48
C LYS A 346 15.56 -21.72 -10.81
N GLY A 347 15.99 -20.81 -11.68
CA GLY A 347 15.45 -20.60 -13.02
C GLY A 347 14.30 -19.61 -13.10
N TYR A 348 14.02 -18.87 -12.05
CA TYR A 348 13.02 -17.80 -12.05
C TYR A 348 13.59 -16.50 -12.67
N SER A 349 12.71 -15.68 -13.26
CA SER A 349 13.08 -14.31 -13.66
C SER A 349 13.43 -13.45 -12.43
N PRO A 350 14.38 -12.51 -12.52
CA PRO A 350 14.61 -11.54 -11.44
C PRO A 350 13.39 -10.64 -11.18
N ASP A 351 12.44 -10.56 -12.12
CA ASP A 351 11.24 -9.73 -12.01
C ASP A 351 10.14 -10.35 -11.14
N VAL A 352 10.28 -11.65 -10.75
CA VAL A 352 9.32 -12.28 -9.84
C VAL A 352 9.41 -11.76 -8.41
N LEU A 353 10.46 -11.02 -8.06
CA LEU A 353 10.64 -10.40 -6.76
C LEU A 353 10.80 -8.88 -6.89
N GLU A 354 9.94 -8.14 -6.25
CA GLU A 354 10.02 -6.70 -6.07
C GLU A 354 10.30 -6.38 -4.60
N ALA A 355 11.00 -5.29 -4.32
CA ALA A 355 11.13 -4.75 -2.98
C ALA A 355 10.63 -3.32 -2.91
N THR A 356 9.82 -3.04 -1.91
CA THR A 356 9.38 -1.69 -1.55
C THR A 356 10.12 -1.24 -0.29
N PHE A 357 10.94 -0.20 -0.40
CA PHE A 357 11.71 0.32 0.74
C PHE A 357 10.97 1.47 1.42
N VAL A 358 10.75 1.31 2.72
CA VAL A 358 10.05 2.28 3.56
C VAL A 358 11.07 3.07 4.38
N GLN A 359 11.09 4.38 4.17
CA GLN A 359 12.00 5.30 4.86
C GLN A 359 11.56 5.61 6.29
N VAL A 360 12.50 6.12 7.08
CA VAL A 360 12.35 6.46 8.49
C VAL A 360 11.27 7.54 8.69
N VAL A 361 10.55 7.44 9.81
CA VAL A 361 9.59 8.43 10.29
C VAL A 361 10.23 9.24 11.42
N ARG A 362 10.15 10.56 11.33
CA ARG A 362 10.43 11.48 12.42
C ARG A 362 9.13 12.10 12.89
N VAL A 363 8.95 12.22 14.19
CA VAL A 363 7.74 12.80 14.79
C VAL A 363 8.04 14.19 15.30
N TYR A 364 7.20 15.15 14.95
CA TYR A 364 7.27 16.53 15.42
C TYR A 364 6.04 16.86 16.25
N ARG A 365 6.26 17.51 17.41
CA ARG A 365 5.21 18.08 18.26
C ARG A 365 5.64 19.48 18.66
N ASP A 366 4.75 20.46 18.50
CA ASP A 366 5.04 21.87 18.80
C ASP A 366 6.28 22.40 18.06
N GLY A 367 6.52 21.93 16.83
CA GLY A 367 7.66 22.29 15.98
C GLY A 367 9.01 21.67 16.39
N GLN A 368 9.02 20.77 17.38
CA GLN A 368 10.22 20.09 17.86
C GLN A 368 10.15 18.59 17.57
N GLU A 369 11.29 18.00 17.18
CA GLU A 369 11.40 16.55 17.01
C GLU A 369 11.25 15.83 18.36
N VAL A 370 10.33 14.86 18.40
CA VAL A 370 10.06 14.04 19.58
C VAL A 370 10.56 12.63 19.34
N LYS A 371 11.55 12.20 20.12
CA LYS A 371 12.13 10.83 20.03
C LYS A 371 11.54 9.87 21.05
N MET A 372 10.93 10.38 22.10
CA MET A 372 10.39 9.60 23.22
C MET A 372 8.95 9.93 23.50
N SER A 373 8.16 8.92 23.86
CA SER A 373 6.80 9.09 24.37
C SER A 373 6.81 9.85 25.70
N LYS A 374 5.96 10.87 25.81
CA LYS A 374 5.79 11.62 27.10
C LYS A 374 5.24 10.72 28.22
N ARG A 375 4.50 9.66 27.85
CA ARG A 375 3.83 8.75 28.79
C ARG A 375 4.79 7.70 29.34
N THR A 376 5.66 7.16 28.52
CA THR A 376 6.51 6.01 28.87
C THR A 376 7.98 6.38 29.06
N GLY A 377 8.44 7.53 28.58
CA GLY A 377 9.86 7.92 28.56
C GLY A 377 10.74 7.05 27.64
N LYS A 378 10.12 6.17 26.83
CA LYS A 378 10.77 5.30 25.85
C LYS A 378 10.53 5.81 24.42
N ALA A 379 11.09 5.16 23.41
CA ALA A 379 10.76 5.43 22.01
C ALA A 379 9.24 5.35 21.79
N ILE A 380 8.73 6.19 20.87
CA ILE A 380 7.28 6.22 20.57
C ILE A 380 6.89 4.86 19.98
N ALA A 381 6.02 4.14 20.70
CA ALA A 381 5.45 2.88 20.24
C ALA A 381 4.30 3.12 19.27
N HIS A 382 3.99 2.11 18.45
CA HIS A 382 2.82 2.10 17.58
C HIS A 382 1.53 2.43 18.32
N ARG A 383 1.31 1.73 19.45
CA ARG A 383 0.09 1.87 20.28
C ARG A 383 -0.08 3.29 20.80
N ASP A 384 1.00 3.90 21.35
CA ASP A 384 0.95 5.27 21.85
C ASP A 384 0.51 6.25 20.76
N LEU A 385 1.07 6.12 19.54
CA LEU A 385 0.73 6.99 18.42
C LEU A 385 -0.73 6.82 18.00
N VAL A 386 -1.18 5.58 17.86
CA VAL A 386 -2.55 5.25 17.40
C VAL A 386 -3.60 5.66 18.44
N GLU A 387 -3.33 5.47 19.74
CA GLU A 387 -4.22 5.91 20.82
C GLU A 387 -4.37 7.43 20.88
N ASP A 388 -3.28 8.16 20.69
CA ASP A 388 -3.28 9.62 20.78
C ASP A 388 -3.89 10.30 19.54
N VAL A 389 -3.56 9.83 18.34
CA VAL A 389 -3.88 10.51 17.07
C VAL A 389 -5.08 9.88 16.35
N GLY A 390 -5.31 8.61 16.58
CA GLY A 390 -6.33 7.82 15.89
C GLY A 390 -5.82 7.11 14.63
N VAL A 391 -6.43 5.96 14.35
CA VAL A 391 -6.05 5.06 13.23
C VAL A 391 -6.08 5.77 11.87
N ASP A 392 -7.15 6.50 11.58
CA ASP A 392 -7.36 7.13 10.27
C ASP A 392 -6.27 8.16 9.94
N ALA A 393 -5.90 9.00 10.90
CA ALA A 393 -4.88 10.01 10.70
C ALA A 393 -3.50 9.34 10.54
N VAL A 394 -3.14 8.39 11.41
CA VAL A 394 -1.84 7.69 11.29
C VAL A 394 -1.74 6.98 9.94
N ARG A 395 -2.75 6.21 9.52
CA ARG A 395 -2.76 5.52 8.23
C ARG A 395 -2.58 6.49 7.07
N TYR A 396 -3.36 7.56 7.04
CA TYR A 396 -3.32 8.52 5.93
C TYR A 396 -1.96 9.22 5.83
N PHE A 397 -1.49 9.85 6.91
CA PHE A 397 -0.22 10.58 6.91
C PHE A 397 0.97 9.69 6.57
N PHE A 398 0.94 8.40 6.94
CA PHE A 398 2.04 7.48 6.66
C PHE A 398 2.13 7.03 5.21
N VAL A 399 1.04 7.21 4.42
CA VAL A 399 0.98 6.86 3.00
C VAL A 399 0.81 8.06 2.06
N GLU A 400 0.59 9.28 2.56
CA GLU A 400 0.36 10.46 1.72
C GLU A 400 1.57 10.86 0.86
N ARG A 401 2.76 10.43 1.25
CA ARG A 401 4.01 10.62 0.52
C ARG A 401 4.57 9.29 0.04
N SER A 402 5.44 9.36 -0.98
CA SER A 402 6.16 8.18 -1.47
C SER A 402 6.84 7.46 -0.30
N GLN A 403 6.73 6.14 -0.27
CA GLN A 403 7.35 5.28 0.73
C GLN A 403 8.88 5.42 0.78
N SER A 404 9.51 5.77 -0.34
CA SER A 404 10.96 6.02 -0.45
C SER A 404 11.41 7.38 0.07
N SER A 405 10.49 8.28 0.43
CA SER A 405 10.81 9.58 1.01
C SER A 405 10.76 9.55 2.53
N HIS A 406 11.62 10.35 3.17
CA HIS A 406 11.53 10.59 4.62
C HIS A 406 10.16 11.18 4.96
N LEU A 407 9.61 10.80 6.10
CA LEU A 407 8.34 11.29 6.60
C LEU A 407 8.56 12.07 7.90
N ASP A 408 8.25 13.35 7.86
CA ASP A 408 8.13 14.19 9.04
C ASP A 408 6.65 14.21 9.44
N PHE A 409 6.30 13.48 10.49
CA PHE A 409 4.93 13.38 10.98
C PHE A 409 4.64 14.50 11.97
N ASP A 410 3.76 15.41 11.61
CA ASP A 410 3.31 16.50 12.47
C ASP A 410 2.13 16.04 13.33
N TYR A 411 2.41 15.85 14.62
CA TYR A 411 1.46 15.36 15.60
C TYR A 411 0.29 16.34 15.82
N ASN A 412 0.58 17.64 15.84
CA ASN A 412 -0.42 18.68 16.06
C ASN A 412 -1.38 18.74 14.86
N LEU A 413 -0.84 18.74 13.64
CA LEU A 413 -1.64 18.73 12.44
C LEU A 413 -2.53 17.47 12.35
N ALA A 414 -1.99 16.31 12.69
CA ALA A 414 -2.72 15.04 12.64
C ALA A 414 -3.91 15.00 13.63
N MET A 415 -3.83 15.72 14.74
CA MET A 415 -4.92 15.86 15.73
C MET A 415 -5.90 17.00 15.44
N GLU A 416 -5.56 17.89 14.49
CA GLU A 416 -6.38 19.07 14.22
C GLU A 416 -7.70 18.70 13.55
N ARG A 417 -8.81 19.27 14.03
CA ARG A 417 -10.15 19.10 13.45
C ARG A 417 -10.51 20.30 12.57
N SER A 418 -9.74 20.51 11.52
CA SER A 418 -9.93 21.60 10.57
C SER A 418 -9.57 21.20 9.16
N SER A 419 -9.81 22.09 8.20
CA SER A 419 -9.44 21.90 6.80
C SER A 419 -7.92 21.81 6.54
N ASN A 420 -7.07 22.15 7.52
CA ASN A 420 -5.62 21.98 7.40
C ASN A 420 -5.22 20.51 7.50
N ASN A 421 -5.97 19.72 8.27
CA ASN A 421 -5.75 18.27 8.36
C ASN A 421 -6.34 17.57 7.14
N PRO A 422 -5.51 16.96 6.26
CA PRO A 422 -5.99 16.35 5.01
C PRO A 422 -6.97 15.20 5.21
N VAL A 423 -6.86 14.45 6.31
CA VAL A 423 -7.80 13.38 6.65
C VAL A 423 -9.16 13.96 7.02
N TYR A 424 -9.15 14.92 7.93
CA TYR A 424 -10.39 15.61 8.35
C TYR A 424 -11.08 16.25 7.16
N TYR A 425 -10.32 16.91 6.28
CA TYR A 425 -10.85 17.56 5.08
C TYR A 425 -11.54 16.56 4.13
N ALA A 426 -10.93 15.40 3.91
CA ALA A 426 -11.50 14.34 3.07
C ALA A 426 -12.74 13.70 3.70
N GLN A 427 -12.67 13.36 4.98
CA GLN A 427 -13.80 12.77 5.71
C GLN A 427 -14.97 13.76 5.81
N TYR A 428 -14.68 15.04 5.99
CA TYR A 428 -15.71 16.08 6.00
C TYR A 428 -16.40 16.25 4.65
N ALA A 429 -15.68 16.09 3.52
CA ALA A 429 -16.29 16.06 2.19
C ALA A 429 -17.31 14.90 2.06
N HIS A 430 -16.94 13.70 2.55
CA HIS A 430 -17.84 12.55 2.59
C HIS A 430 -19.07 12.81 3.48
N ALA A 431 -18.87 13.30 4.70
CA ALA A 431 -19.95 13.60 5.64
C ALA A 431 -20.93 14.68 5.11
N ARG A 432 -20.43 15.68 4.36
CA ARG A 432 -21.28 16.66 3.65
C ARG A 432 -22.18 16.01 2.62
N CYS A 433 -21.65 15.07 1.83
CA CYS A 433 -22.49 14.29 0.90
C CYS A 433 -23.58 13.51 1.64
N CYS A 434 -23.26 12.88 2.77
CA CYS A 434 -24.23 12.17 3.60
C CYS A 434 -25.33 13.10 4.12
N SER A 435 -24.93 14.29 4.61
CA SER A 435 -25.86 15.27 5.15
C SER A 435 -26.85 15.79 4.09
N VAL A 436 -26.37 16.12 2.89
CA VAL A 436 -27.23 16.62 1.82
C VAL A 436 -28.19 15.54 1.30
N LEU A 437 -27.71 14.30 1.23
CA LEU A 437 -28.56 13.15 0.86
C LEU A 437 -29.65 12.89 1.89
N SER A 438 -29.35 13.05 3.18
CA SER A 438 -30.34 12.95 4.26
C SER A 438 -31.40 14.04 4.15
N LEU A 439 -31.00 15.29 3.88
CA LEU A 439 -31.91 16.43 3.71
C LEU A 439 -32.82 16.31 2.47
N GLY A 440 -32.33 15.68 1.41
CA GLY A 440 -33.05 15.44 0.16
C GLY A 440 -33.68 14.04 0.04
N SER A 441 -33.83 13.32 1.16
CA SER A 441 -34.24 11.90 1.15
C SER A 441 -35.64 11.65 0.58
N ASP A 442 -36.49 12.70 0.55
CA ASP A 442 -37.83 12.70 -0.05
C ASP A 442 -37.82 12.95 -1.57
N ILE A 443 -36.72 13.30 -2.17
CA ILE A 443 -36.58 13.63 -3.59
C ILE A 443 -35.94 12.43 -4.33
N PRO A 444 -36.59 11.92 -5.40
CA PRO A 444 -36.05 10.82 -6.17
C PRO A 444 -34.73 11.25 -6.87
N LEU A 445 -33.78 10.34 -7.00
CA LEU A 445 -32.53 10.59 -7.72
C LEU A 445 -32.75 10.39 -9.23
N ASP A 446 -32.24 11.30 -10.04
CA ASP A 446 -32.07 11.09 -11.47
C ASP A 446 -30.66 10.56 -11.75
N GLU A 447 -30.51 9.23 -11.83
CA GLU A 447 -29.21 8.55 -11.97
C GLU A 447 -28.48 8.90 -13.27
N LYS A 448 -29.17 9.37 -14.31
CA LYS A 448 -28.58 9.87 -15.56
C LYS A 448 -27.99 11.26 -15.41
N ALA A 449 -28.44 11.99 -14.40
CA ALA A 449 -27.97 13.34 -14.06
C ALA A 449 -27.82 14.30 -15.27
N PRO A 450 -28.86 14.39 -16.17
CA PRO A 450 -28.72 15.10 -17.45
C PRO A 450 -28.65 16.63 -17.32
N LEU A 451 -28.99 17.16 -16.15
CA LEU A 451 -29.09 18.61 -15.93
C LEU A 451 -27.81 19.21 -15.28
N LEU A 452 -26.76 18.40 -15.09
CA LEU A 452 -25.46 18.87 -14.58
C LEU A 452 -24.72 19.63 -15.69
N LYS A 453 -24.44 20.92 -15.47
CA LYS A 453 -23.82 21.82 -16.46
C LYS A 453 -22.89 22.87 -15.85
N GLU A 454 -23.01 23.11 -14.55
CA GLU A 454 -22.18 24.10 -13.88
C GLU A 454 -20.71 23.65 -13.86
N GLU A 455 -19.79 24.60 -13.89
CA GLU A 455 -18.35 24.30 -13.94
C GLU A 455 -17.91 23.40 -12.77
N ALA A 456 -18.41 23.66 -11.55
CA ALA A 456 -18.09 22.84 -10.37
C ALA A 456 -18.63 21.41 -10.49
N GLU A 457 -19.81 21.22 -11.12
CA GLU A 457 -20.39 19.90 -11.40
C GLU A 457 -19.53 19.14 -12.41
N MET A 458 -19.15 19.80 -13.50
CA MET A 458 -18.33 19.22 -14.58
C MET A 458 -16.93 18.87 -14.09
N ALA A 459 -16.31 19.72 -13.27
CA ALA A 459 -15.00 19.45 -12.66
C ALA A 459 -15.06 18.21 -11.75
N LEU A 460 -16.13 18.07 -10.96
CA LEU A 460 -16.34 16.90 -10.09
C LEU A 460 -16.58 15.63 -10.93
N LEU A 461 -17.39 15.69 -11.99
CA LEU A 461 -17.63 14.57 -12.90
C LEU A 461 -16.36 14.05 -13.55
N ARG A 462 -15.45 14.96 -13.98
CA ARG A 462 -14.13 14.56 -14.53
C ARG A 462 -13.33 13.75 -13.51
N LEU A 463 -13.18 14.24 -12.28
CA LEU A 463 -12.46 13.54 -11.23
C LEU A 463 -13.08 12.18 -10.90
N LEU A 464 -14.41 12.11 -10.87
CA LEU A 464 -15.10 10.84 -10.68
C LEU A 464 -14.80 9.86 -11.81
N ALA A 465 -14.81 10.32 -13.07
CA ALA A 465 -14.50 9.50 -14.23
C ALA A 465 -13.05 8.97 -14.24
N ASP A 466 -12.12 9.70 -13.64
CA ASP A 466 -10.70 9.37 -13.58
C ASP A 466 -10.36 8.27 -12.57
N PHE A 467 -11.20 8.07 -11.56
CA PHE A 467 -10.89 7.20 -10.43
C PHE A 467 -10.42 5.79 -10.83
N PRO A 468 -11.08 5.07 -11.76
CA PRO A 468 -10.60 3.75 -12.19
C PRO A 468 -9.18 3.77 -12.79
N GLY A 469 -8.85 4.79 -13.57
CA GLY A 469 -7.52 5.00 -14.14
C GLY A 469 -6.46 5.29 -13.08
N VAL A 470 -6.80 6.12 -12.09
CA VAL A 470 -5.92 6.42 -10.96
C VAL A 470 -5.62 5.16 -10.15
N VAL A 471 -6.63 4.32 -9.88
CA VAL A 471 -6.45 3.06 -9.15
C VAL A 471 -5.55 2.10 -9.93
N SER A 472 -5.83 1.88 -11.22
CA SER A 472 -5.02 0.98 -12.05
C SER A 472 -3.57 1.43 -12.13
N GLY A 473 -3.31 2.71 -12.44
CA GLY A 473 -1.95 3.25 -12.55
C GLY A 473 -1.20 3.24 -11.21
N ALA A 474 -1.89 3.57 -10.11
CA ALA A 474 -1.29 3.51 -8.79
C ALA A 474 -0.96 2.07 -8.38
N ALA A 475 -1.79 1.08 -8.74
CA ALA A 475 -1.55 -0.34 -8.48
C ALA A 475 -0.32 -0.84 -9.26
N GLU A 476 -0.18 -0.47 -10.54
CA GLU A 476 0.98 -0.84 -11.36
C GLU A 476 2.29 -0.28 -10.82
N GLU A 477 2.25 0.91 -10.23
CA GLU A 477 3.43 1.56 -9.66
C GLU A 477 3.65 1.27 -8.17
N ARG A 478 2.79 0.49 -7.50
CA ARG A 478 2.83 0.25 -6.04
C ARG A 478 2.83 1.58 -5.25
N ALA A 479 2.01 2.54 -5.68
CA ALA A 479 2.07 3.95 -5.28
C ALA A 479 0.79 4.43 -4.56
N PRO A 480 0.52 4.00 -3.31
CA PRO A 480 -0.69 4.38 -2.57
C PRO A 480 -0.79 5.90 -2.33
N TYR A 481 0.33 6.63 -2.32
CA TYR A 481 0.32 8.10 -2.20
C TYR A 481 -0.41 8.79 -3.37
N LYS A 482 -0.55 8.14 -4.54
CA LYS A 482 -1.35 8.68 -5.66
C LYS A 482 -2.84 8.66 -5.33
N ILE A 483 -3.30 7.66 -4.57
CA ILE A 483 -4.68 7.61 -4.07
C ILE A 483 -4.89 8.71 -3.03
N ALA A 484 -3.95 8.94 -2.11
CA ALA A 484 -4.03 10.05 -1.16
C ALA A 484 -4.12 11.41 -1.87
N ALA A 485 -3.30 11.63 -2.91
CA ALA A 485 -3.36 12.84 -3.72
C ALA A 485 -4.70 12.98 -4.47
N TYR A 486 -5.25 11.88 -4.99
CA TYR A 486 -6.57 11.86 -5.62
C TYR A 486 -7.69 12.22 -4.62
N ILE A 487 -7.66 11.66 -3.41
CA ILE A 487 -8.60 11.96 -2.33
C ILE A 487 -8.65 13.46 -2.04
N GLN A 488 -7.51 14.14 -1.98
CA GLN A 488 -7.48 15.59 -1.74
C GLN A 488 -8.13 16.38 -2.88
N LYS A 489 -7.86 16.01 -4.12
CA LYS A 489 -8.49 16.64 -5.29
C LYS A 489 -10.00 16.42 -5.30
N LEU A 490 -10.45 15.19 -5.03
CA LEU A 490 -11.86 14.84 -4.96
C LEU A 490 -12.56 15.59 -3.82
N ALA A 491 -11.95 15.69 -2.64
CA ALA A 491 -12.48 16.45 -1.51
C ALA A 491 -12.65 17.93 -1.87
N ALA A 492 -11.63 18.54 -2.48
CA ALA A 492 -11.70 19.93 -2.93
C ALA A 492 -12.84 20.17 -3.95
N ALA A 493 -13.01 19.24 -4.91
CA ALA A 493 -14.08 19.35 -5.90
C ALA A 493 -15.47 19.17 -5.26
N ILE A 494 -15.63 18.25 -4.30
CA ILE A 494 -16.88 18.07 -3.53
C ILE A 494 -17.21 19.36 -2.75
N HIS A 495 -16.22 19.95 -2.08
CA HIS A 495 -16.42 21.21 -1.35
C HIS A 495 -16.77 22.36 -2.28
N SER A 496 -16.14 22.44 -3.47
CA SER A 496 -16.46 23.42 -4.51
C SER A 496 -17.90 23.25 -5.01
N PHE A 497 -18.31 22.03 -5.34
CA PHE A 497 -19.68 21.70 -5.74
C PHE A 497 -20.69 22.11 -4.67
N TYR A 498 -20.44 21.76 -3.41
CA TYR A 498 -21.32 22.12 -2.29
C TYR A 498 -21.45 23.66 -2.10
N THR A 499 -20.38 24.41 -2.35
CA THR A 499 -20.34 25.85 -2.12
C THR A 499 -20.96 26.63 -3.29
N ASN A 500 -20.71 26.18 -4.54
CA ASN A 500 -21.09 26.93 -5.73
C ASN A 500 -22.43 26.52 -6.32
N CYS A 501 -22.95 25.33 -5.95
CA CYS A 501 -24.21 24.81 -6.46
C CYS A 501 -25.23 24.66 -5.32
N ARG A 502 -26.41 25.23 -5.48
CA ARG A 502 -27.55 24.98 -4.56
C ARG A 502 -28.07 23.55 -4.80
N ILE A 503 -27.55 22.55 -4.07
CA ILE A 503 -27.81 21.14 -4.34
C ILE A 503 -29.30 20.81 -4.18
N ILE A 504 -29.96 21.34 -3.14
CA ILE A 504 -31.40 21.17 -2.92
C ILE A 504 -32.08 22.50 -3.17
N ASP A 505 -32.89 22.53 -4.25
CA ASP A 505 -33.83 23.58 -4.58
C ASP A 505 -35.21 22.96 -4.77
N ARG A 506 -36.15 23.22 -3.86
CA ARG A 506 -37.49 22.64 -3.92
C ARG A 506 -38.36 23.24 -5.00
N ASP A 507 -37.93 24.37 -5.58
CA ASP A 507 -38.61 24.99 -6.72
C ASP A 507 -38.10 24.42 -8.07
N ASP A 508 -36.93 23.71 -8.06
CA ASP A 508 -36.34 23.03 -9.23
C ASP A 508 -35.96 21.57 -8.89
N ILE A 509 -36.97 20.72 -8.77
CA ILE A 509 -36.81 19.29 -8.44
C ILE A 509 -35.98 18.53 -9.49
N PRO A 510 -36.11 18.75 -10.82
CA PRO A 510 -35.30 18.04 -11.80
C PRO A 510 -33.78 18.27 -11.63
N THR A 511 -33.36 19.53 -11.46
CA THR A 511 -31.95 19.85 -11.20
C THR A 511 -31.48 19.30 -9.84
N THR A 512 -32.33 19.41 -8.81
CA THR A 512 -32.08 18.81 -7.48
C THR A 512 -31.87 17.31 -7.57
N SER A 513 -32.72 16.58 -8.31
CA SER A 513 -32.59 15.13 -8.54
C SER A 513 -31.25 14.74 -9.15
N SER A 514 -30.79 15.49 -10.17
CA SER A 514 -29.49 15.28 -10.82
C SER A 514 -28.32 15.58 -9.86
N ARG A 515 -28.39 16.67 -9.07
CA ARG A 515 -27.38 17.07 -8.09
C ARG A 515 -27.27 16.11 -6.90
N LEU A 516 -28.38 15.57 -6.44
CA LEU A 516 -28.41 14.53 -5.41
C LEU A 516 -27.78 13.23 -5.91
N ALA A 517 -28.03 12.85 -7.17
CA ALA A 517 -27.36 11.71 -7.79
C ALA A 517 -25.84 11.90 -7.85
N LEU A 518 -25.35 13.09 -8.24
CA LEU A 518 -23.93 13.44 -8.22
C LEU A 518 -23.34 13.39 -6.79
N ALA A 519 -24.06 13.92 -5.80
CA ALA A 519 -23.62 13.86 -4.40
C ALA A 519 -23.49 12.41 -3.90
N LYS A 520 -24.43 11.52 -4.30
CA LYS A 520 -24.40 10.09 -3.96
C LYS A 520 -23.23 9.38 -4.65
N ALA A 521 -22.99 9.66 -5.92
CA ALA A 521 -21.83 9.13 -6.65
C ALA A 521 -20.51 9.60 -6.01
N SER A 522 -20.43 10.86 -5.61
CA SER A 522 -19.24 11.43 -4.92
C SER A 522 -18.99 10.78 -3.55
N LYS A 523 -20.06 10.53 -2.77
CA LYS A 523 -19.99 9.77 -1.51
C LYS A 523 -19.34 8.39 -1.73
N ILE A 524 -19.83 7.65 -2.73
CA ILE A 524 -19.35 6.29 -3.04
C ILE A 524 -17.88 6.33 -3.46
N ALA A 525 -17.51 7.18 -4.41
CA ALA A 525 -16.14 7.27 -4.89
C ALA A 525 -15.15 7.68 -3.78
N MET A 526 -15.53 8.64 -2.91
CA MET A 526 -14.71 9.05 -1.77
C MET A 526 -14.53 7.89 -0.77
N SER A 527 -15.61 7.16 -0.47
CA SER A 527 -15.54 5.98 0.43
C SER A 527 -14.63 4.89 -0.15
N ASN A 528 -14.75 4.60 -1.46
CA ASN A 528 -13.91 3.60 -2.12
C ASN A 528 -12.42 4.02 -2.12
N ALA A 529 -12.12 5.28 -2.36
CA ALA A 529 -10.75 5.80 -2.34
C ALA A 529 -10.14 5.74 -0.93
N LEU A 530 -10.88 6.16 0.11
CA LEU A 530 -10.45 6.08 1.51
C LEU A 530 -10.22 4.62 1.95
N ALA A 531 -11.09 3.70 1.53
CA ALA A 531 -10.99 2.27 1.86
C ALA A 531 -9.68 1.63 1.33
N ILE A 532 -9.17 2.06 0.17
CA ILE A 532 -7.86 1.59 -0.35
C ILE A 532 -6.75 1.90 0.65
N LEU A 533 -6.79 3.05 1.31
CA LEU A 533 -5.80 3.44 2.33
C LEU A 533 -6.13 2.87 3.71
N GLY A 534 -7.24 2.12 3.87
CA GLY A 534 -7.73 1.63 5.15
C GLY A 534 -8.19 2.75 6.10
N VAL A 535 -8.61 3.89 5.53
CA VAL A 535 -9.17 5.05 6.24
C VAL A 535 -10.69 4.97 6.22
N SER A 536 -11.33 5.26 7.34
CA SER A 536 -12.79 5.25 7.43
C SER A 536 -13.44 6.44 6.73
N SER A 537 -14.70 6.27 6.33
CA SER A 537 -15.54 7.31 5.74
C SER A 537 -16.77 7.57 6.63
N PRO A 538 -16.64 8.36 7.72
CA PRO A 538 -17.73 8.61 8.65
C PRO A 538 -18.89 9.35 7.98
N GLU A 539 -20.12 9.01 8.34
CA GLU A 539 -21.30 9.69 7.80
C GLU A 539 -21.59 11.03 8.50
N LYS A 540 -21.06 11.19 9.71
CA LYS A 540 -21.20 12.41 10.55
C LYS A 540 -19.85 12.77 11.16
N MET A 541 -19.55 14.04 11.21
CA MET A 541 -18.36 14.60 11.84
C MET A 541 -18.71 15.80 12.74
#